data_f76485f70b77a2a09b1f893f49b3c800
#
_entry.id   f76485f70b77a2a09b1f893f49b3c800
#
_cell.length_a   1.000
_cell.length_b   1.000
_cell.length_c   1.000
_cell.angle_alpha   90.00
_cell.angle_beta   90.00
_cell.angle_gamma   90.00
#
_symmetry.space_group_name_H-M   'P 1'
#
loop_
_entity.id
_entity.type
_entity.pdbx_description
1 polymer ?
#
loop_
_entity_poly.entity_id
_entity_poly.type
_entity_poly.pdbx_seq_one_letter_code
_entity_poly.pdbx_strand_id
1 'polypeptide(L)'
;VGAYFLHLKTYTQNANGENYEKKWYEATKELVGEYIDHHPTPTCLRNHAFIQETAAGGGPIHMVTKEAFQDPHLETVGWENFLGMTVGQAVVWASQNIDPKYTNPELTTSEPYVMGSHATCSGAWVSGPEDIAPDEYFWGYNRMMTIDGLFGAGDAVGGSAHKFSSGSFTEGRLASKAAVKYIQDKKADDIEVSDAQLEKLKEEIFKPIENYTVGRNEITGGTVSPSYILPIQGLQRLQKIMDEYCGGLTNNYMTNDNLLKKGLEQLQLLQEDLDHVGAEDYHQLMRAWELKHRAVTSECVAHHTLFREETRWPGYYYRGDHMKLDDDNWHCLTVSRRDPKTGKFSMEKVPVYHIVDENEKKTVSYTHLRAHETQPY
;
A
#
# COMPACT_ATOMS: atom_id res chain seq x y z
N VAL A 1 -3.15 12.95 -0.27
CA VAL A 1 -3.80 14.27 -0.15
C VAL A 1 -2.77 15.39 -0.11
N GLY A 2 -1.69 15.28 0.69
CA GLY A 2 -0.69 16.35 0.85
C GLY A 2 0.02 16.82 -0.43
N ALA A 3 0.24 15.96 -1.41
CA ALA A 3 0.99 16.30 -2.63
C ALA A 3 0.25 17.30 -3.54
N TYR A 4 -1.07 17.28 -3.54
CA TYR A 4 -1.87 18.15 -4.42
C TYR A 4 -1.95 19.59 -3.94
N PHE A 5 -1.74 19.84 -2.66
CA PHE A 5 -1.83 21.18 -2.09
C PHE A 5 -0.58 22.04 -2.28
N LEU A 6 0.50 21.47 -2.76
CA LEU A 6 1.70 22.22 -3.14
C LEU A 6 1.40 23.27 -4.21
N HIS A 7 0.54 22.92 -5.18
CA HIS A 7 0.11 23.83 -6.24
C HIS A 7 -0.73 25.00 -5.73
N LEU A 8 -1.46 24.79 -4.62
CA LEU A 8 -2.33 25.79 -4.02
C LEU A 8 -1.61 26.70 -3.02
N LYS A 9 -0.29 26.54 -2.84
CA LYS A 9 0.47 27.23 -1.78
C LYS A 9 -0.12 27.05 -0.38
N THR A 10 -0.86 25.96 -0.18
CA THR A 10 -1.43 25.63 1.12
C THR A 10 -0.37 24.97 1.99
N TYR A 11 -0.44 25.22 3.27
CA TYR A 11 0.36 24.58 4.29
C TYR A 11 -0.54 24.06 5.41
N THR A 12 0.03 23.30 6.32
CA THR A 12 -0.68 22.76 7.47
C THR A 12 -0.38 23.60 8.71
N GLN A 13 -1.37 23.70 9.59
CA GLN A 13 -1.27 24.37 10.89
C GLN A 13 -1.74 23.44 12.00
N ASN A 14 -1.12 23.54 13.17
CA ASN A 14 -1.59 22.92 14.39
C ASN A 14 -2.83 23.64 14.96
N ALA A 15 -3.35 23.16 16.08
CA ALA A 15 -4.50 23.78 16.76
C ALA A 15 -4.29 25.25 17.16
N ASN A 16 -3.04 25.68 17.34
CA ASN A 16 -2.68 27.05 17.67
C ASN A 16 -2.49 27.96 16.44
N GLY A 17 -2.64 27.44 15.23
CA GLY A 17 -2.42 28.18 13.99
C GLY A 17 -0.95 28.29 13.58
N GLU A 18 -0.07 27.45 14.12
CA GLU A 18 1.38 27.50 13.87
C GLU A 18 1.78 26.46 12.81
N ASN A 19 2.72 26.80 11.94
CA ASN A 19 3.42 25.84 11.10
C ASN A 19 4.44 25.08 11.95
N TYR A 20 4.30 23.75 12.00
CA TYR A 20 5.06 22.88 12.88
C TYR A 20 6.08 21.99 12.14
N GLU A 21 6.04 21.92 10.81
CA GLU A 21 6.80 20.94 10.02
C GLU A 21 8.31 21.04 10.29
N LYS A 22 8.87 22.25 10.17
CA LYS A 22 10.32 22.47 10.36
C LYS A 22 10.80 22.06 11.76
N LYS A 23 10.02 22.35 12.80
CA LYS A 23 10.32 21.95 14.19
C LYS A 23 10.55 20.43 14.30
N TRP A 24 9.69 19.65 13.65
CA TRP A 24 9.77 18.20 13.72
C TRP A 24 10.88 17.63 12.85
N TYR A 25 11.19 18.22 11.69
CA TYR A 25 12.33 17.81 10.88
C TYR A 25 13.65 17.99 11.61
N GLU A 26 13.80 19.11 12.33
CA GLU A 26 14.97 19.38 13.15
C GLU A 26 15.05 18.47 14.38
N ALA A 27 13.92 18.23 15.05
CA ALA A 27 13.87 17.38 16.24
C ALA A 27 14.13 15.89 15.95
N THR A 28 13.85 15.42 14.74
CA THR A 28 13.98 14.02 14.32
C THR A 28 15.01 13.82 13.23
N LYS A 29 16.01 14.68 13.16
CA LYS A 29 17.04 14.67 12.12
C LYS A 29 17.72 13.32 11.93
N GLU A 30 17.96 12.59 12.99
CA GLU A 30 18.56 11.24 12.92
C GLU A 30 17.68 10.21 12.19
N LEU A 31 16.36 10.39 12.24
CA LEU A 31 15.39 9.52 11.57
C LEU A 31 15.15 9.93 10.12
N VAL A 32 15.03 11.24 9.87
CA VAL A 32 14.73 11.74 8.52
C VAL A 32 15.98 11.90 7.65
N GLY A 33 17.17 11.90 8.26
CA GLY A 33 18.45 11.92 7.57
C GLY A 33 18.58 13.03 6.54
N GLU A 34 19.19 12.73 5.43
CA GLU A 34 19.41 13.66 4.32
C GLU A 34 18.14 14.12 3.60
N TYR A 35 17.02 13.44 3.81
CA TYR A 35 15.73 13.85 3.20
C TYR A 35 15.27 15.24 3.63
N ILE A 36 15.81 15.76 4.72
CA ILE A 36 15.46 17.11 5.23
C ILE A 36 15.87 18.23 4.25
N ASP A 37 16.93 17.98 3.48
CA ASP A 37 17.51 18.95 2.54
C ASP A 37 16.91 18.84 1.12
N HIS A 38 16.03 17.85 0.90
CA HIS A 38 15.35 17.69 -0.37
C HIS A 38 14.23 18.73 -0.55
N HIS A 39 14.15 19.32 -1.72
CA HIS A 39 13.10 20.27 -2.05
C HIS A 39 12.44 19.91 -3.39
N PRO A 40 11.10 19.75 -3.46
CA PRO A 40 10.14 19.85 -2.34
C PRO A 40 10.32 18.75 -1.31
N THR A 41 9.95 19.05 -0.07
CA THR A 41 9.99 18.06 1.01
C THR A 41 9.17 16.82 0.64
N PRO A 42 9.73 15.60 0.76
CA PRO A 42 8.99 14.39 0.46
C PRO A 42 7.70 14.28 1.28
N THR A 43 6.65 13.72 0.68
CA THR A 43 5.33 13.58 1.33
C THR A 43 5.40 12.77 2.64
N CYS A 44 6.30 11.78 2.71
CA CYS A 44 6.53 11.01 3.93
C CYS A 44 6.96 11.90 5.11
N LEU A 45 7.81 12.89 4.89
CA LEU A 45 8.26 13.80 5.96
C LEU A 45 7.14 14.72 6.44
N ARG A 46 6.28 15.17 5.54
CA ARG A 46 5.09 15.95 5.94
C ARG A 46 4.15 15.14 6.80
N ASN A 47 3.91 13.90 6.42
CA ASN A 47 3.10 12.98 7.21
C ASN A 47 3.77 12.65 8.54
N HIS A 48 5.11 12.50 8.55
CA HIS A 48 5.87 12.35 9.77
C HIS A 48 5.69 13.52 10.73
N ALA A 49 5.89 14.76 10.25
CA ALA A 49 5.69 15.95 11.07
C ALA A 49 4.24 16.05 11.61
N PHE A 50 3.25 15.73 10.77
CA PHE A 50 1.85 15.66 11.16
C PHE A 50 1.62 14.69 12.34
N ILE A 51 2.15 13.47 12.24
CA ILE A 51 2.02 12.44 13.26
C ILE A 51 2.68 12.90 14.57
N GLN A 52 3.89 13.44 14.48
CA GLN A 52 4.63 13.90 15.66
C GLN A 52 3.91 15.06 16.36
N GLU A 53 3.38 16.02 15.61
CA GLU A 53 2.63 17.14 16.19
C GLU A 53 1.35 16.66 16.85
N THR A 54 0.62 15.75 16.21
CA THR A 54 -0.60 15.17 16.77
C THR A 54 -0.31 14.40 18.05
N ALA A 55 0.73 13.55 18.05
CA ALA A 55 1.15 12.77 19.21
C ALA A 55 1.61 13.66 20.38
N ALA A 56 2.18 14.83 20.08
CA ALA A 56 2.57 15.83 21.07
C ALA A 56 1.40 16.69 21.61
N GLY A 57 0.17 16.43 21.13
CA GLY A 57 -1.03 17.18 21.57
C GLY A 57 -1.28 18.49 20.79
N GLY A 58 -0.59 18.72 19.68
CA GLY A 58 -0.79 19.89 18.80
C GLY A 58 -1.98 19.79 17.85
N GLY A 59 -2.69 18.63 17.83
CA GLY A 59 -3.91 18.45 17.03
C GLY A 59 -5.13 19.21 17.59
N PRO A 60 -6.18 19.42 16.79
CA PRO A 60 -6.33 19.00 15.40
C PRO A 60 -5.43 19.77 14.43
N ILE A 61 -5.05 19.09 13.34
CA ILE A 61 -4.25 19.69 12.27
C ILE A 61 -5.20 20.19 11.17
N HIS A 62 -4.96 21.40 10.68
CA HIS A 62 -5.78 22.02 9.65
C HIS A 62 -4.99 22.28 8.38
N MET A 63 -5.63 22.11 7.24
CA MET A 63 -5.13 22.59 5.96
C MET A 63 -5.53 24.05 5.77
N VAL A 64 -4.55 24.92 5.52
CA VAL A 64 -4.81 26.34 5.34
C VAL A 64 -5.27 26.62 3.91
N THR A 65 -6.57 26.50 3.67
CA THR A 65 -7.20 26.75 2.37
C THR A 65 -7.79 28.14 2.26
N LYS A 66 -8.25 28.70 3.38
CA LYS A 66 -8.95 29.98 3.42
C LYS A 66 -8.14 31.13 2.78
N GLU A 67 -6.84 31.19 3.02
CA GLU A 67 -5.98 32.22 2.44
C GLU A 67 -5.80 32.00 0.93
N ALA A 68 -5.55 30.77 0.51
CA ALA A 68 -5.36 30.42 -0.89
C ALA A 68 -6.60 30.71 -1.73
N PHE A 69 -7.78 30.42 -1.21
CA PHE A 69 -9.06 30.57 -1.93
C PHE A 69 -9.59 31.99 -1.98
N GLN A 70 -8.85 32.97 -1.46
CA GLN A 70 -9.12 34.38 -1.76
C GLN A 70 -8.66 34.77 -3.18
N ASP A 71 -7.74 34.00 -3.76
CA ASP A 71 -7.39 34.14 -5.18
C ASP A 71 -8.37 33.28 -6.03
N PRO A 72 -9.17 33.89 -6.93
CA PRO A 72 -10.15 33.15 -7.73
C PRO A 72 -9.56 32.07 -8.62
N HIS A 73 -8.31 32.23 -9.08
CA HIS A 73 -7.65 31.20 -9.87
C HIS A 73 -7.29 29.99 -9.00
N LEU A 74 -6.72 30.22 -7.82
CA LEU A 74 -6.39 29.14 -6.89
C LEU A 74 -7.64 28.45 -6.35
N GLU A 75 -8.75 29.17 -6.15
CA GLU A 75 -10.04 28.59 -5.80
C GLU A 75 -10.52 27.64 -6.90
N THR A 76 -10.49 28.06 -8.17
CA THR A 76 -10.91 27.23 -9.31
C THR A 76 -10.05 25.97 -9.41
N VAL A 77 -8.72 26.10 -9.43
CA VAL A 77 -7.79 24.97 -9.49
C VAL A 77 -7.95 24.04 -8.28
N GLY A 78 -8.19 24.60 -7.10
CA GLY A 78 -8.45 23.84 -5.89
C GLY A 78 -9.68 22.96 -6.01
N TRP A 79 -10.80 23.52 -6.46
CA TRP A 79 -12.03 22.73 -6.68
C TRP A 79 -11.89 21.71 -7.78
N GLU A 80 -11.21 22.00 -8.88
CA GLU A 80 -10.92 21.02 -9.93
C GLU A 80 -10.14 19.83 -9.37
N ASN A 81 -9.13 20.07 -8.54
CA ASN A 81 -8.36 19.02 -7.89
C ASN A 81 -9.19 18.21 -6.88
N PHE A 82 -9.99 18.87 -6.03
CA PHE A 82 -10.84 18.17 -5.07
C PHE A 82 -11.87 17.29 -5.75
N LEU A 83 -12.52 17.77 -6.79
CA LEU A 83 -13.54 17.02 -7.52
C LEU A 83 -12.92 15.94 -8.43
N GLY A 84 -11.77 16.21 -9.03
CA GLY A 84 -11.10 15.26 -9.92
C GLY A 84 -10.34 14.13 -9.19
N MET A 85 -9.71 14.44 -8.07
CA MET A 85 -8.78 13.52 -7.39
C MET A 85 -9.26 13.05 -6.03
N THR A 86 -10.07 13.85 -5.34
CA THR A 86 -10.50 13.59 -3.95
C THR A 86 -11.99 13.90 -3.75
N VAL A 87 -12.82 13.47 -4.68
CA VAL A 87 -14.27 13.73 -4.63
C VAL A 87 -14.90 13.28 -3.30
N GLY A 88 -14.43 12.18 -2.72
CA GLY A 88 -14.89 11.72 -1.40
C GLY A 88 -14.69 12.78 -0.31
N GLN A 89 -13.56 13.49 -0.33
CA GLN A 89 -13.30 14.58 0.61
C GLN A 89 -14.26 15.77 0.39
N ALA A 90 -14.52 16.14 -0.86
CA ALA A 90 -15.48 17.19 -1.19
C ALA A 90 -16.89 16.84 -0.70
N VAL A 91 -17.30 15.57 -0.85
CA VAL A 91 -18.60 15.06 -0.35
C VAL A 91 -18.67 15.13 1.19
N VAL A 92 -17.59 14.74 1.88
CA VAL A 92 -17.52 14.82 3.35
C VAL A 92 -17.65 16.28 3.80
N TRP A 93 -16.91 17.19 3.19
CA TRP A 93 -17.04 18.62 3.52
C TRP A 93 -18.45 19.15 3.27
N ALA A 94 -19.03 18.83 2.13
CA ALA A 94 -20.41 19.22 1.83
C ALA A 94 -21.41 18.68 2.86
N SER A 95 -21.27 17.43 3.28
CA SER A 95 -22.13 16.82 4.31
C SER A 95 -22.00 17.46 5.69
N GLN A 96 -20.84 18.02 5.98
CA GLN A 96 -20.54 18.73 7.23
C GLN A 96 -20.72 20.26 7.12
N ASN A 97 -21.17 20.74 5.99
CA ASN A 97 -21.30 22.18 5.69
C ASN A 97 -19.97 22.94 5.84
N ILE A 98 -18.85 22.30 5.44
CA ILE A 98 -17.51 22.90 5.40
C ILE A 98 -17.26 23.41 3.99
N ASP A 99 -16.99 24.72 3.88
CA ASP A 99 -16.49 25.34 2.66
C ASP A 99 -15.02 25.75 2.90
N PRO A 100 -14.06 25.16 2.16
CA PRO A 100 -12.64 25.45 2.33
C PRO A 100 -12.24 26.89 2.02
N LYS A 101 -13.11 27.66 1.38
CA LYS A 101 -12.94 29.12 1.19
C LYS A 101 -13.09 29.92 2.48
N TYR A 102 -13.93 29.45 3.39
CA TYR A 102 -14.26 30.16 4.63
C TYR A 102 -13.74 29.47 5.88
N THR A 103 -13.44 28.17 5.78
CA THR A 103 -13.02 27.35 6.90
C THR A 103 -11.81 26.51 6.52
N ASN A 104 -10.75 26.55 7.31
CA ASN A 104 -9.64 25.62 7.15
C ASN A 104 -10.07 24.23 7.61
N PRO A 105 -10.19 23.24 6.70
CA PRO A 105 -10.66 21.92 7.09
C PRO A 105 -9.60 21.16 7.88
N GLU A 106 -10.08 20.33 8.81
CA GLU A 106 -9.25 19.39 9.53
C GLU A 106 -8.72 18.30 8.60
N LEU A 107 -7.49 17.88 8.84
CA LEU A 107 -6.84 16.79 8.14
C LEU A 107 -6.64 15.59 9.05
N THR A 108 -6.67 14.41 8.46
CA THR A 108 -6.12 13.20 9.03
C THR A 108 -4.85 12.80 8.29
N THR A 109 -4.01 12.00 8.92
CA THR A 109 -2.85 11.40 8.28
C THR A 109 -3.27 10.51 7.09
N SER A 110 -2.38 10.36 6.13
CA SER A 110 -2.63 9.46 5.01
C SER A 110 -2.51 7.99 5.41
N GLU A 111 -2.80 7.12 4.45
CA GLU A 111 -2.84 5.67 4.63
C GLU A 111 -1.52 5.13 5.21
N PRO A 112 -1.60 4.26 6.24
CA PRO A 112 -0.44 3.56 6.76
C PRO A 112 0.02 2.44 5.81
N TYR A 113 1.18 1.91 6.01
CA TYR A 113 1.86 0.78 5.37
C TYR A 113 2.16 0.93 3.90
N VAL A 114 1.11 1.06 3.14
CA VAL A 114 1.21 1.16 1.70
C VAL A 114 0.92 2.59 1.36
N MET A 115 1.78 3.14 0.61
CA MET A 115 1.63 4.48 0.10
C MET A 115 0.60 4.49 -1.01
N GLY A 116 -0.57 3.90 -0.79
CA GLY A 116 -1.71 3.86 -1.69
C GLY A 116 -1.30 3.64 -3.15
N SER A 117 -1.36 4.69 -3.92
CA SER A 117 -0.91 4.71 -5.31
C SER A 117 0.61 4.50 -5.52
N HIS A 118 1.38 4.24 -4.48
CA HIS A 118 2.81 3.94 -4.55
C HIS A 118 3.10 2.44 -4.31
N ALA A 119 2.15 1.57 -4.65
CA ALA A 119 2.23 0.13 -4.52
C ALA A 119 3.43 -0.50 -5.27
N THR A 120 4.05 0.23 -6.20
CA THR A 120 5.28 -0.18 -6.88
C THR A 120 6.45 -0.52 -5.95
N CYS A 121 6.35 -0.15 -4.68
CA CYS A 121 7.32 -0.52 -3.65
C CYS A 121 7.12 -1.95 -3.15
N SER A 122 5.99 -2.60 -3.45
CA SER A 122 5.65 -3.96 -3.02
C SER A 122 4.76 -4.65 -4.03
N GLY A 123 4.80 -5.97 -4.08
CA GLY A 123 3.98 -6.77 -5.00
C GLY A 123 4.61 -8.11 -5.31
N ALA A 124 4.07 -8.79 -6.32
CA ALA A 124 4.58 -10.07 -6.75
C ALA A 124 6.02 -9.95 -7.28
N TRP A 125 6.86 -10.93 -6.93
CA TRP A 125 8.22 -11.04 -7.46
C TRP A 125 8.16 -11.55 -8.89
N VAL A 126 8.72 -10.81 -9.82
CA VAL A 126 8.73 -11.14 -11.25
C VAL A 126 10.13 -11.13 -11.83
N SER A 127 10.34 -11.95 -12.86
CA SER A 127 11.58 -11.96 -13.62
C SER A 127 11.88 -10.60 -14.25
N GLY A 128 13.12 -10.20 -14.19
CA GLY A 128 13.65 -9.03 -14.88
C GLY A 128 13.75 -9.23 -16.40
N PRO A 129 14.18 -8.18 -17.13
CA PRO A 129 14.45 -8.27 -18.56
C PRO A 129 15.78 -9.01 -18.83
N GLU A 130 15.78 -9.82 -19.91
CA GLU A 130 16.90 -10.69 -20.30
C GLU A 130 18.21 -9.93 -20.59
N ASP A 131 18.12 -8.70 -21.05
CA ASP A 131 19.24 -7.90 -21.52
C ASP A 131 19.96 -7.09 -20.44
N ILE A 132 19.33 -6.89 -19.28
CA ILE A 132 19.89 -6.05 -18.22
C ILE A 132 19.79 -6.66 -16.81
N ALA A 133 18.96 -7.69 -16.59
CA ALA A 133 18.84 -8.31 -15.29
C ALA A 133 20.04 -9.26 -15.06
N PRO A 134 20.59 -9.31 -13.83
CA PRO A 134 21.51 -10.38 -13.43
C PRO A 134 20.82 -11.76 -13.54
N ASP A 135 21.61 -12.80 -13.71
CA ASP A 135 21.13 -14.17 -13.89
C ASP A 135 20.18 -14.61 -12.74
N GLU A 136 20.46 -14.21 -11.52
CA GLU A 136 19.63 -14.50 -10.34
C GLU A 136 18.27 -13.80 -10.35
N TYR A 137 18.10 -12.76 -11.18
CA TYR A 137 16.85 -12.00 -11.31
C TYR A 137 16.15 -12.24 -12.65
N PHE A 138 16.64 -13.19 -13.45
CA PHE A 138 16.05 -13.61 -14.70
C PHE A 138 15.79 -15.11 -14.71
N TRP A 139 14.53 -15.51 -14.88
CA TRP A 139 14.14 -16.92 -14.96
C TRP A 139 13.24 -17.22 -16.17
N GLY A 140 13.68 -16.76 -17.31
CA GLY A 140 13.18 -17.17 -18.60
C GLY A 140 12.40 -16.11 -19.38
N TYR A 141 11.47 -15.38 -18.76
CA TYR A 141 10.65 -14.39 -19.47
C TYR A 141 10.40 -13.16 -18.60
N ASN A 142 10.61 -11.99 -19.18
CA ASN A 142 10.39 -10.73 -18.50
C ASN A 142 8.96 -10.62 -17.93
N ARG A 143 8.82 -10.22 -16.69
CA ARG A 143 7.55 -10.12 -15.94
C ARG A 143 6.86 -11.45 -15.63
N MET A 144 7.49 -12.60 -15.90
CA MET A 144 6.97 -13.87 -15.43
C MET A 144 7.15 -13.99 -13.91
N MET A 145 6.10 -14.44 -13.22
CA MET A 145 6.15 -14.75 -11.80
C MET A 145 6.92 -16.05 -11.56
N THR A 146 7.03 -16.49 -10.31
CA THR A 146 7.64 -17.77 -9.95
C THR A 146 6.77 -19.00 -10.31
N ILE A 147 5.58 -18.75 -10.85
CA ILE A 147 4.70 -19.79 -11.44
C ILE A 147 4.86 -19.72 -12.95
N ASP A 148 5.22 -20.84 -13.56
CA ASP A 148 5.46 -20.95 -15.00
C ASP A 148 4.21 -20.54 -15.80
N GLY A 149 4.37 -19.63 -16.74
CA GLY A 149 3.28 -19.10 -17.57
C GLY A 149 2.40 -18.03 -16.91
N LEU A 150 2.63 -17.66 -15.65
CA LEU A 150 1.92 -16.57 -14.98
C LEU A 150 2.74 -15.28 -15.05
N PHE A 151 2.14 -14.23 -15.59
CA PHE A 151 2.78 -12.92 -15.76
C PHE A 151 2.11 -11.86 -14.91
N GLY A 152 2.91 -10.95 -14.35
CA GLY A 152 2.44 -9.81 -13.56
C GLY A 152 2.72 -8.47 -14.23
N ALA A 153 1.84 -7.49 -14.03
CA ALA A 153 2.02 -6.14 -14.55
C ALA A 153 1.35 -5.09 -13.66
N GLY A 154 1.83 -3.86 -13.73
CA GLY A 154 1.28 -2.72 -13.00
C GLY A 154 1.46 -2.84 -11.50
N ASP A 155 0.49 -2.40 -10.74
CA ASP A 155 0.54 -2.35 -9.27
C ASP A 155 0.59 -3.74 -8.59
N ALA A 156 0.33 -4.81 -9.33
CA ALA A 156 0.48 -6.17 -8.83
C ALA A 156 1.95 -6.60 -8.68
N VAL A 157 2.88 -5.85 -9.28
CA VAL A 157 4.32 -6.20 -9.35
C VAL A 157 5.13 -5.35 -8.39
N GLY A 158 5.98 -5.99 -7.59
CA GLY A 158 6.96 -5.32 -6.78
C GLY A 158 8.11 -4.74 -7.62
N GLY A 159 8.52 -3.51 -7.32
CA GLY A 159 9.65 -2.87 -8.01
C GLY A 159 9.33 -2.29 -9.38
N SER A 160 8.08 -2.10 -9.74
CA SER A 160 7.71 -1.35 -10.94
C SER A 160 8.21 0.10 -10.85
N ALA A 161 8.91 0.57 -11.87
CA ALA A 161 9.59 1.87 -11.84
C ALA A 161 8.64 3.07 -11.82
N HIS A 162 7.42 2.89 -12.25
CA HIS A 162 6.40 3.93 -12.30
C HIS A 162 5.01 3.34 -12.10
N LYS A 163 4.19 4.03 -11.37
CA LYS A 163 2.79 3.66 -11.09
C LYS A 163 1.81 4.47 -11.96
N PHE A 164 0.51 4.35 -11.67
CA PHE A 164 -0.58 4.94 -12.44
C PHE A 164 -0.69 4.38 -13.86
N SER A 165 -1.44 5.09 -14.69
CA SER A 165 -1.77 4.64 -16.04
C SER A 165 -0.52 4.40 -16.90
N SER A 166 0.44 5.32 -16.91
CA SER A 166 1.64 5.20 -17.73
C SER A 166 2.50 4.00 -17.35
N GLY A 167 2.70 3.76 -16.05
CA GLY A 167 3.41 2.58 -15.55
C GLY A 167 2.66 1.30 -15.85
N SER A 168 1.36 1.25 -15.59
CA SER A 168 0.53 0.09 -15.86
C SER A 168 0.49 -0.28 -17.35
N PHE A 169 0.39 0.69 -18.24
CA PHE A 169 0.50 0.45 -19.70
C PHE A 169 1.88 -0.06 -20.10
N THR A 170 2.94 0.50 -19.53
CA THR A 170 4.31 0.03 -19.82
C THR A 170 4.52 -1.40 -19.35
N GLU A 171 4.16 -1.71 -18.12
CA GLU A 171 4.26 -3.04 -17.54
C GLU A 171 3.39 -4.06 -18.30
N GLY A 172 2.15 -3.71 -18.61
CA GLY A 172 1.26 -4.54 -19.43
C GLY A 172 1.83 -4.83 -20.81
N ARG A 173 2.47 -3.86 -21.44
CA ARG A 173 3.15 -4.06 -22.73
C ARG A 173 4.35 -5.00 -22.63
N LEU A 174 5.16 -4.87 -21.55
CA LEU A 174 6.30 -5.75 -21.33
C LEU A 174 5.84 -7.19 -21.05
N ALA A 175 4.88 -7.37 -20.17
CA ALA A 175 4.32 -8.67 -19.83
C ALA A 175 3.67 -9.36 -21.05
N SER A 176 2.89 -8.61 -21.84
CA SER A 176 2.23 -9.15 -23.04
C SER A 176 3.23 -9.62 -24.08
N LYS A 177 4.30 -8.87 -24.34
CA LYS A 177 5.36 -9.28 -25.26
C LYS A 177 6.06 -10.55 -24.80
N ALA A 178 6.35 -10.64 -23.51
CA ALA A 178 6.99 -11.81 -22.91
C ALA A 178 6.05 -13.03 -22.94
N ALA A 179 4.76 -12.84 -22.68
CA ALA A 179 3.77 -13.92 -22.76
C ALA A 179 3.62 -14.46 -24.19
N VAL A 180 3.62 -13.59 -25.21
CA VAL A 180 3.62 -14.05 -26.62
C VAL A 180 4.87 -14.86 -26.93
N LYS A 181 6.06 -14.40 -26.52
CA LYS A 181 7.31 -15.14 -26.68
C LYS A 181 7.23 -16.50 -25.96
N TYR A 182 6.73 -16.53 -24.74
CA TYR A 182 6.53 -17.76 -23.96
C TYR A 182 5.67 -18.78 -24.73
N ILE A 183 4.51 -18.37 -25.26
CA ILE A 183 3.61 -19.25 -26.02
C ILE A 183 4.31 -19.78 -27.28
N GLN A 184 5.05 -18.94 -27.99
CA GLN A 184 5.78 -19.33 -29.20
C GLN A 184 6.89 -20.34 -28.90
N ASP A 185 7.65 -20.11 -27.85
CA ASP A 185 8.80 -20.96 -27.47
C ASP A 185 8.34 -22.31 -26.89
N LYS A 186 7.30 -22.29 -26.06
CA LYS A 186 6.77 -23.50 -25.40
C LYS A 186 5.95 -24.36 -26.36
N LYS A 187 5.54 -23.84 -27.53
CA LYS A 187 4.63 -24.55 -28.46
C LYS A 187 3.47 -25.16 -27.71
N ALA A 188 2.77 -24.30 -26.95
CA ALA A 188 1.74 -24.71 -26.02
C ALA A 188 0.78 -25.67 -26.71
N ASP A 189 0.84 -26.95 -26.36
CA ASP A 189 -0.18 -27.91 -26.69
C ASP A 189 -1.51 -27.47 -26.05
N ASP A 190 -2.63 -27.91 -26.60
CA ASP A 190 -3.94 -27.59 -26.04
C ASP A 190 -3.96 -27.97 -24.57
N ILE A 191 -4.19 -26.97 -23.70
CA ILE A 191 -4.30 -27.22 -22.26
C ILE A 191 -5.66 -27.84 -22.01
N GLU A 192 -5.68 -29.11 -21.68
CA GLU A 192 -6.89 -29.82 -21.25
C GLU A 192 -7.14 -29.56 -19.76
N VAL A 193 -8.26 -28.97 -19.43
CA VAL A 193 -8.76 -28.87 -18.06
C VAL A 193 -9.88 -29.89 -17.90
N SER A 194 -9.72 -30.82 -16.97
CA SER A 194 -10.75 -31.86 -16.75
C SER A 194 -11.99 -31.27 -16.07
N ASP A 195 -13.16 -31.81 -16.41
CA ASP A 195 -14.43 -31.44 -15.78
C ASP A 195 -14.38 -31.59 -14.25
N ALA A 196 -13.69 -32.61 -13.75
CA ALA A 196 -13.51 -32.82 -12.31
C ALA A 196 -12.71 -31.67 -11.63
N GLN A 197 -11.70 -31.14 -12.31
CA GLN A 197 -10.96 -29.96 -11.81
C GLN A 197 -11.85 -28.70 -11.81
N LEU A 198 -12.65 -28.50 -12.86
CA LEU A 198 -13.59 -27.39 -12.94
C LEU A 198 -14.66 -27.44 -11.85
N GLU A 199 -15.25 -28.62 -11.62
CA GLU A 199 -16.26 -28.78 -10.56
C GLU A 199 -15.66 -28.53 -9.17
N LYS A 200 -14.47 -29.06 -8.89
CA LYS A 200 -13.77 -28.78 -7.63
C LYS A 200 -13.52 -27.28 -7.41
N LEU A 201 -13.08 -26.57 -8.46
CA LEU A 201 -12.88 -25.10 -8.38
C LEU A 201 -14.19 -24.35 -8.17
N LYS A 202 -15.28 -24.80 -8.81
CA LYS A 202 -16.61 -24.22 -8.58
C LYS A 202 -17.08 -24.42 -7.14
N GLU A 203 -16.95 -25.64 -6.62
CA GLU A 203 -17.27 -25.92 -5.22
C GLU A 203 -16.51 -24.99 -4.26
N GLU A 204 -15.21 -24.82 -4.49
CA GLU A 204 -14.38 -23.91 -3.69
C GLU A 204 -14.84 -22.46 -3.81
N ILE A 205 -15.07 -21.97 -5.04
CA ILE A 205 -15.47 -20.58 -5.31
C ILE A 205 -16.83 -20.27 -4.68
N PHE A 206 -17.79 -21.19 -4.76
CA PHE A 206 -19.15 -20.98 -4.28
C PHE A 206 -19.38 -21.43 -2.83
N LYS A 207 -18.38 -21.98 -2.16
CA LYS A 207 -18.48 -22.41 -0.77
C LYS A 207 -19.06 -21.32 0.17
N PRO A 208 -18.74 -20.01 0.04
CA PRO A 208 -19.39 -18.98 0.88
C PRO A 208 -20.91 -18.89 0.71
N ILE A 209 -21.46 -19.15 -0.48
CA ILE A 209 -22.90 -19.21 -0.70
C ILE A 209 -23.51 -20.40 0.02
N GLU A 210 -22.84 -21.55 -0.04
CA GLU A 210 -23.24 -22.77 0.67
C GLU A 210 -23.23 -22.54 2.18
N ASN A 211 -22.12 -22.01 2.73
CA ASN A 211 -22.01 -21.70 4.16
C ASN A 211 -23.18 -20.83 4.65
N TYR A 212 -23.52 -19.80 3.90
CA TYR A 212 -24.67 -18.93 4.23
C TYR A 212 -25.98 -19.69 4.17
N THR A 213 -26.23 -20.45 3.10
CA THR A 213 -27.47 -21.15 2.87
C THR A 213 -27.75 -22.20 3.95
N VAL A 214 -26.73 -22.95 4.34
CA VAL A 214 -26.82 -23.98 5.40
C VAL A 214 -26.98 -23.29 6.76
N GLY A 215 -26.10 -22.35 7.09
CA GLY A 215 -26.05 -21.71 8.40
C GLY A 215 -27.24 -20.76 8.67
N ARG A 216 -27.91 -20.26 7.63
CA ARG A 216 -29.09 -19.41 7.76
C ARG A 216 -30.23 -20.07 8.58
N ASN A 217 -30.37 -21.37 8.45
CA ASN A 217 -31.38 -22.11 9.16
C ASN A 217 -31.12 -22.24 10.67
N GLU A 218 -29.90 -21.90 11.11
CA GLU A 218 -29.46 -21.98 12.50
C GLU A 218 -29.55 -20.63 13.23
N ILE A 219 -30.00 -19.58 12.53
CA ILE A 219 -30.13 -18.24 13.12
C ILE A 219 -31.36 -18.19 14.01
N THR A 220 -31.13 -17.95 15.29
CA THR A 220 -32.18 -17.83 16.32
C THR A 220 -32.42 -16.37 16.69
N GLY A 221 -33.02 -15.61 15.75
CA GLY A 221 -33.55 -14.27 16.07
C GLY A 221 -32.58 -13.09 16.07
N GLY A 222 -31.38 -13.22 15.50
CA GLY A 222 -30.40 -12.15 15.39
C GLY A 222 -29.68 -12.09 14.05
N THR A 223 -28.81 -11.11 13.86
CA THR A 223 -27.93 -10.97 12.67
C THR A 223 -26.62 -11.75 12.78
N VAL A 224 -26.35 -12.36 13.94
CA VAL A 224 -25.16 -13.15 14.20
C VAL A 224 -25.48 -14.62 14.03
N SER A 225 -24.75 -15.31 13.16
CA SER A 225 -24.84 -16.76 12.97
C SER A 225 -23.73 -17.47 13.74
N PRO A 226 -24.01 -18.62 14.36
CA PRO A 226 -22.95 -19.46 14.94
C PRO A 226 -22.12 -20.19 13.88
N SER A 227 -22.60 -20.29 12.65
CA SER A 227 -22.06 -21.17 11.60
C SER A 227 -21.30 -20.45 10.52
N TYR A 228 -21.41 -19.11 10.44
CA TYR A 228 -20.66 -18.30 9.47
C TYR A 228 -20.44 -16.89 9.98
N ILE A 229 -19.43 -16.22 9.41
CA ILE A 229 -19.24 -14.77 9.52
C ILE A 229 -19.55 -14.10 8.17
N LEU A 230 -20.13 -12.90 8.20
CA LEU A 230 -20.33 -12.12 6.98
C LEU A 230 -19.04 -11.43 6.54
N PRO A 231 -18.85 -11.16 5.23
CA PRO A 231 -17.65 -10.49 4.72
C PRO A 231 -17.35 -9.16 5.44
N ILE A 232 -18.39 -8.39 5.77
CA ILE A 232 -18.21 -7.12 6.49
C ILE A 232 -17.68 -7.32 7.93
N GLN A 233 -18.12 -8.37 8.62
CA GLN A 233 -17.64 -8.68 9.97
C GLN A 233 -16.16 -9.08 9.95
N GLY A 234 -15.78 -9.93 9.00
CA GLY A 234 -14.38 -10.32 8.81
C GLY A 234 -13.51 -9.13 8.39
N LEU A 235 -14.01 -8.24 7.54
CA LEU A 235 -13.28 -7.03 7.12
C LEU A 235 -13.03 -6.09 8.31
N GLN A 236 -14.03 -5.83 9.13
CA GLN A 236 -13.88 -4.99 10.32
C GLN A 236 -12.87 -5.60 11.30
N ARG A 237 -12.89 -6.92 11.49
CA ARG A 237 -11.91 -7.62 12.31
C ARG A 237 -10.49 -7.50 11.71
N LEU A 238 -10.33 -7.68 10.41
CA LEU A 238 -9.06 -7.50 9.72
C LEU A 238 -8.50 -6.09 9.91
N GLN A 239 -9.33 -5.08 9.68
CA GLN A 239 -8.95 -3.67 9.88
C GLN A 239 -8.51 -3.41 11.32
N LYS A 240 -9.23 -3.94 12.30
CA LYS A 240 -8.90 -3.81 13.72
C LYS A 240 -7.56 -4.46 14.05
N ILE A 241 -7.30 -5.66 13.54
CA ILE A 241 -6.02 -6.35 13.74
C ILE A 241 -4.86 -5.51 13.17
N MET A 242 -5.00 -5.03 11.94
CA MET A 242 -3.96 -4.24 11.30
C MET A 242 -3.74 -2.91 12.01
N ASP A 243 -4.80 -2.24 12.44
CA ASP A 243 -4.71 -0.98 13.17
C ASP A 243 -4.01 -1.14 14.53
N GLU A 244 -4.41 -2.12 15.32
CA GLU A 244 -3.90 -2.27 16.69
C GLU A 244 -2.52 -2.90 16.78
N TYR A 245 -2.20 -3.86 15.91
CA TYR A 245 -0.97 -4.65 16.06
C TYR A 245 0.09 -4.31 15.01
N CYS A 246 -0.32 -3.90 13.82
CA CYS A 246 0.61 -3.72 12.71
C CYS A 246 0.99 -2.25 12.42
N GLY A 247 0.72 -1.34 13.36
CA GLY A 247 1.09 0.07 13.23
C GLY A 247 0.07 0.90 12.47
N GLY A 248 -1.21 0.81 12.82
CA GLY A 248 -2.25 1.65 12.26
C GLY A 248 -2.40 3.00 12.94
N LEU A 249 -3.46 3.70 12.57
CA LEU A 249 -3.74 5.07 13.01
C LEU A 249 -3.82 5.20 14.54
N THR A 250 -4.46 4.24 15.21
CA THR A 250 -4.63 4.23 16.67
C THR A 250 -3.30 4.27 17.42
N ASN A 251 -2.25 3.70 16.85
CA ASN A 251 -0.91 3.67 17.41
C ASN A 251 0.04 4.71 16.77
N ASN A 252 -0.48 5.73 16.11
CA ASN A 252 0.31 6.70 15.36
C ASN A 252 1.30 6.05 14.38
N TYR A 253 0.86 4.98 13.71
CA TYR A 253 1.63 4.16 12.75
C TYR A 253 2.85 3.46 13.36
N MET A 254 2.90 3.30 14.68
CA MET A 254 3.99 2.63 15.38
C MET A 254 3.64 1.19 15.72
N THR A 255 4.58 0.30 15.49
CA THR A 255 4.51 -1.10 15.90
C THR A 255 5.87 -1.57 16.43
N ASN A 256 5.93 -2.79 16.90
CA ASN A 256 7.13 -3.45 17.40
C ASN A 256 7.01 -4.98 17.25
N ASP A 257 8.08 -5.70 17.53
CA ASP A 257 8.15 -7.16 17.45
C ASP A 257 6.99 -7.86 18.15
N ASN A 258 6.70 -7.47 19.40
CA ASN A 258 5.66 -8.14 20.20
C ASN A 258 4.26 -7.91 19.63
N LEU A 259 3.97 -6.68 19.19
CA LEU A 259 2.70 -6.35 18.55
C LEU A 259 2.55 -7.09 17.22
N LEU A 260 3.59 -7.10 16.37
CA LEU A 260 3.56 -7.78 15.07
C LEU A 260 3.37 -9.30 15.21
N LYS A 261 4.08 -9.94 16.15
CA LYS A 261 3.89 -11.36 16.45
C LYS A 261 2.46 -11.64 16.92
N LYS A 262 1.89 -10.77 17.76
CA LYS A 262 0.50 -10.89 18.16
C LYS A 262 -0.48 -10.65 17.00
N GLY A 263 -0.18 -9.68 16.14
CA GLY A 263 -0.94 -9.43 14.93
C GLY A 263 -0.98 -10.64 13.99
N LEU A 264 0.17 -11.31 13.79
CA LEU A 264 0.25 -12.54 12.98
C LEU A 264 -0.59 -13.68 13.57
N GLU A 265 -0.58 -13.88 14.90
CA GLU A 265 -1.48 -14.84 15.56
C GLU A 265 -2.95 -14.52 15.27
N GLN A 266 -3.34 -13.24 15.39
CA GLN A 266 -4.73 -12.82 15.14
C GLN A 266 -5.12 -12.94 13.66
N LEU A 267 -4.19 -12.69 12.74
CA LEU A 267 -4.41 -12.88 11.30
C LEU A 267 -4.60 -14.35 10.96
N GLN A 268 -3.84 -15.25 11.58
CA GLN A 268 -4.01 -16.68 11.42
C GLN A 268 -5.39 -17.14 11.90
N LEU A 269 -5.82 -16.74 13.09
CA LEU A 269 -7.15 -17.04 13.62
C LEU A 269 -8.27 -16.48 12.72
N LEU A 270 -8.06 -15.29 12.15
CA LEU A 270 -9.01 -14.75 11.18
C LEU A 270 -9.07 -15.61 9.93
N GLN A 271 -7.94 -16.04 9.37
CA GLN A 271 -7.91 -16.88 8.17
C GLN A 271 -8.62 -18.22 8.40
N GLU A 272 -8.50 -18.82 9.58
CA GLU A 272 -9.26 -20.03 9.97
C GLU A 272 -10.77 -19.76 9.97
N ASP A 273 -11.20 -18.63 10.53
CA ASP A 273 -12.62 -18.25 10.52
C ASP A 273 -13.14 -17.92 9.10
N LEU A 274 -12.27 -17.46 8.19
CA LEU A 274 -12.65 -17.16 6.81
C LEU A 274 -12.99 -18.42 5.97
N ASP A 275 -12.68 -19.61 6.43
CA ASP A 275 -13.17 -20.86 5.83
C ASP A 275 -14.68 -21.01 6.03
N HIS A 276 -15.23 -20.32 7.03
CA HIS A 276 -16.64 -20.26 7.36
C HIS A 276 -17.31 -18.93 6.97
N VAL A 277 -16.69 -18.15 6.07
CA VAL A 277 -17.34 -16.92 5.59
C VAL A 277 -18.58 -17.27 4.78
N GLY A 278 -19.70 -16.59 5.08
CA GLY A 278 -20.98 -16.77 4.37
C GLY A 278 -21.23 -15.61 3.42
N ALA A 279 -21.88 -15.89 2.29
CA ALA A 279 -22.28 -14.90 1.30
C ALA A 279 -23.75 -15.11 0.90
N GLU A 280 -24.56 -14.07 1.04
CA GLU A 280 -25.99 -14.11 0.74
C GLU A 280 -26.27 -14.10 -0.76
N ASP A 281 -25.42 -13.41 -1.52
CA ASP A 281 -25.50 -13.22 -2.95
C ASP A 281 -24.12 -13.14 -3.61
N TYR A 282 -24.09 -12.96 -4.92
CA TYR A 282 -22.85 -12.88 -5.70
C TYR A 282 -22.01 -11.63 -5.38
N HIS A 283 -22.62 -10.54 -4.94
CA HIS A 283 -21.86 -9.38 -4.49
C HIS A 283 -21.12 -9.67 -3.18
N GLN A 284 -21.80 -10.29 -2.24
CA GLN A 284 -21.16 -10.76 -1.00
C GLN A 284 -20.14 -11.87 -1.25
N LEU A 285 -20.37 -12.75 -2.24
CA LEU A 285 -19.38 -13.75 -2.68
C LEU A 285 -18.09 -13.08 -3.14
N MET A 286 -18.18 -12.04 -3.97
CA MET A 286 -17.02 -11.25 -4.37
C MET A 286 -16.31 -10.64 -3.14
N ARG A 287 -17.07 -10.07 -2.20
CA ARG A 287 -16.52 -9.50 -0.95
C ARG A 287 -15.87 -10.53 -0.06
N ALA A 288 -16.39 -11.76 -0.01
CA ALA A 288 -15.79 -12.87 0.72
C ALA A 288 -14.41 -13.22 0.15
N TRP A 289 -14.27 -13.29 -1.17
CA TRP A 289 -12.99 -13.54 -1.83
C TRP A 289 -12.01 -12.37 -1.70
N GLU A 290 -12.48 -11.13 -1.85
CA GLU A 290 -11.66 -9.95 -1.56
C GLU A 290 -11.09 -10.00 -0.14
N LEU A 291 -11.91 -10.36 0.83
CA LEU A 291 -11.50 -10.46 2.23
C LEU A 291 -10.43 -11.54 2.44
N LYS A 292 -10.60 -12.73 1.84
CA LYS A 292 -9.59 -13.80 1.89
C LYS A 292 -8.25 -13.34 1.33
N HIS A 293 -8.25 -12.69 0.16
CA HIS A 293 -7.03 -12.16 -0.45
C HIS A 293 -6.40 -11.06 0.40
N ARG A 294 -7.20 -10.15 0.97
CA ARG A 294 -6.72 -9.10 1.88
C ARG A 294 -6.10 -9.67 3.15
N ALA A 295 -6.65 -10.74 3.71
CA ALA A 295 -6.08 -11.40 4.89
C ALA A 295 -4.67 -11.94 4.61
N VAL A 296 -4.46 -12.60 3.46
CA VAL A 296 -3.13 -13.07 3.03
C VAL A 296 -2.18 -11.90 2.77
N THR A 297 -2.64 -10.84 2.11
CA THR A 297 -1.83 -9.65 1.87
C THR A 297 -1.42 -8.98 3.20
N SER A 298 -2.33 -8.90 4.15
CA SER A 298 -2.06 -8.35 5.49
C SER A 298 -1.04 -9.18 6.27
N GLU A 299 -1.10 -10.51 6.13
CA GLU A 299 -0.09 -11.42 6.69
C GLU A 299 1.28 -11.17 6.06
N CYS A 300 1.36 -10.99 4.72
CA CYS A 300 2.59 -10.60 4.05
C CYS A 300 3.15 -9.27 4.59
N VAL A 301 2.30 -8.25 4.73
CA VAL A 301 2.71 -6.94 5.28
C VAL A 301 3.28 -7.10 6.69
N ALA A 302 2.60 -7.85 7.57
CA ALA A 302 3.06 -8.07 8.94
C ALA A 302 4.40 -8.82 8.98
N HIS A 303 4.58 -9.85 8.15
CA HIS A 303 5.86 -10.57 8.05
C HIS A 303 7.00 -9.69 7.53
N HIS A 304 6.77 -8.87 6.50
CA HIS A 304 7.76 -7.96 5.97
C HIS A 304 8.13 -6.87 6.97
N THR A 305 7.15 -6.32 7.68
CA THR A 305 7.38 -5.30 8.72
C THR A 305 8.15 -5.91 9.90
N LEU A 306 7.82 -7.13 10.31
CA LEU A 306 8.53 -7.85 11.38
C LEU A 306 9.98 -8.16 10.98
N PHE A 307 10.20 -8.64 9.76
CA PHE A 307 11.51 -9.03 9.25
C PHE A 307 12.48 -7.85 9.09
N ARG A 308 11.97 -6.66 8.70
CA ARG A 308 12.78 -5.46 8.49
C ARG A 308 12.98 -4.70 9.80
N GLU A 309 14.17 -4.82 10.37
CA GLU A 309 14.54 -4.24 11.66
C GLU A 309 15.07 -2.81 11.52
N GLU A 310 14.30 -1.95 10.86
CA GLU A 310 14.58 -0.52 10.69
C GLU A 310 13.29 0.28 10.47
N THR A 311 13.36 1.60 10.61
CA THR A 311 12.33 2.54 10.15
C THR A 311 12.84 3.28 8.93
N ARG A 312 12.35 2.89 7.73
CA ARG A 312 12.80 3.47 6.44
C ARG A 312 11.86 4.56 5.90
N TRP A 313 10.57 4.45 6.16
CA TRP A 313 9.56 5.36 5.65
C TRP A 313 8.83 6.08 6.80
N PRO A 314 9.52 7.00 7.54
CA PRO A 314 8.86 7.77 8.59
C PRO A 314 7.64 8.50 8.04
N GLY A 315 6.55 8.48 8.81
CA GLY A 315 5.27 9.04 8.37
C GLY A 315 4.30 8.02 7.75
N TYR A 316 4.77 6.81 7.44
CA TYR A 316 3.91 5.71 6.97
C TYR A 316 3.93 4.51 7.90
N TYR A 317 5.06 4.23 8.53
CA TYR A 317 5.17 3.25 9.62
C TYR A 317 6.42 3.54 10.47
N TYR A 318 6.40 3.04 11.70
CA TYR A 318 7.53 3.10 12.60
C TYR A 318 7.73 1.75 13.28
N ARG A 319 8.97 1.27 13.26
CA ARG A 319 9.41 0.19 14.13
C ARG A 319 9.89 0.81 15.44
N GLY A 320 9.03 0.83 16.46
CA GLY A 320 9.32 1.43 17.77
C GLY A 320 10.52 0.83 18.48
N ASP A 321 10.85 -0.41 18.17
CA ASP A 321 12.04 -1.14 18.60
C ASP A 321 13.26 -0.92 17.70
N HIS A 322 13.08 -0.40 16.47
CA HIS A 322 14.12 -0.13 15.48
C HIS A 322 13.87 1.22 14.77
N MET A 323 14.00 2.31 15.52
CA MET A 323 13.63 3.65 15.04
C MET A 323 14.59 4.26 14.02
N LYS A 324 15.79 3.70 13.84
CA LYS A 324 16.81 4.26 12.94
C LYS A 324 16.70 3.66 11.55
N LEU A 325 17.05 4.46 10.53
CA LEU A 325 17.40 3.97 9.21
C LEU A 325 18.74 3.22 9.29
N ASP A 326 18.82 2.06 8.68
CA ASP A 326 20.01 1.20 8.72
C ASP A 326 20.35 0.71 7.31
N ASP A 327 21.01 1.57 6.54
CA ASP A 327 21.43 1.24 5.17
C ASP A 327 22.52 0.17 5.11
N ASP A 328 23.34 0.04 6.14
CA ASP A 328 24.39 -0.97 6.18
C ASP A 328 23.82 -2.40 6.16
N ASN A 329 22.68 -2.61 6.82
CA ASN A 329 22.04 -3.92 6.92
C ASN A 329 20.77 -4.06 6.05
N TRP A 330 20.10 -2.96 5.71
CA TRP A 330 18.77 -2.99 5.13
C TRP A 330 18.61 -2.24 3.79
N HIS A 331 19.72 -1.76 3.17
CA HIS A 331 19.64 -1.27 1.79
C HIS A 331 19.50 -2.44 0.81
N CYS A 332 18.41 -3.16 0.93
CA CYS A 332 18.11 -4.37 0.16
C CYS A 332 16.60 -4.45 -0.10
N LEU A 333 16.21 -5.29 -1.04
CA LEU A 333 14.84 -5.76 -1.17
C LEU A 333 14.58 -6.88 -0.16
N THR A 334 13.38 -6.94 0.38
CA THR A 334 12.93 -8.08 1.19
C THR A 334 11.91 -8.88 0.41
N VAL A 335 12.12 -10.18 0.30
CA VAL A 335 11.27 -11.10 -0.45
C VAL A 335 10.71 -12.15 0.48
N SER A 336 9.43 -12.47 0.33
CA SER A 336 8.78 -13.57 1.05
C SER A 336 8.35 -14.66 0.08
N ARG A 337 8.39 -15.91 0.58
CA ARG A 337 7.80 -17.07 -0.08
C ARG A 337 6.85 -17.74 0.90
N ARG A 338 5.65 -18.02 0.46
CA ARG A 338 4.66 -18.77 1.24
C ARG A 338 4.59 -20.20 0.71
N ASP A 339 4.87 -21.18 1.56
CA ASP A 339 4.70 -22.58 1.21
C ASP A 339 3.20 -22.89 1.07
N PRO A 340 2.74 -23.37 -0.11
CA PRO A 340 1.32 -23.58 -0.37
C PRO A 340 0.70 -24.73 0.44
N LYS A 341 1.52 -25.64 0.99
CA LYS A 341 1.04 -26.78 1.76
C LYS A 341 0.94 -26.49 3.24
N THR A 342 1.92 -25.76 3.77
CA THR A 342 2.02 -25.49 5.21
C THR A 342 1.59 -24.08 5.59
N GLY A 343 1.42 -23.17 4.62
CA GLY A 343 1.15 -21.76 4.84
C GLY A 343 2.32 -20.96 5.43
N LYS A 344 3.46 -21.60 5.69
CA LYS A 344 4.62 -20.95 6.32
C LYS A 344 5.31 -19.97 5.39
N PHE A 345 5.68 -18.83 5.94
CA PHE A 345 6.49 -17.83 5.27
C PHE A 345 7.99 -18.09 5.52
N SER A 346 8.78 -17.92 4.47
CA SER A 346 10.22 -17.72 4.54
C SER A 346 10.55 -16.31 4.03
N MET A 347 11.51 -15.66 4.67
CA MET A 347 11.92 -14.29 4.36
C MET A 347 13.39 -14.29 3.96
N GLU A 348 13.72 -13.50 2.94
CA GLU A 348 15.09 -13.34 2.49
C GLU A 348 15.40 -11.88 2.13
N LYS A 349 16.68 -11.51 2.26
CA LYS A 349 17.21 -10.24 1.76
C LYS A 349 17.78 -10.45 0.38
N VAL A 350 17.39 -9.59 -0.56
CA VAL A 350 17.86 -9.63 -1.95
C VAL A 350 18.59 -8.32 -2.24
N PRO A 351 19.81 -8.33 -2.75
CA PRO A 351 20.57 -7.13 -3.06
C PRO A 351 19.83 -6.23 -4.07
N VAL A 352 19.95 -4.93 -3.92
CA VAL A 352 19.55 -3.98 -4.95
C VAL A 352 20.57 -4.00 -6.07
N TYR A 353 20.14 -4.32 -7.28
CA TYR A 353 21.00 -4.29 -8.44
C TYR A 353 21.05 -2.87 -9.04
N HIS A 354 22.26 -2.40 -9.29
CA HIS A 354 22.49 -1.09 -9.89
C HIS A 354 22.90 -1.26 -11.36
N ILE A 355 22.08 -0.72 -12.26
CA ILE A 355 22.28 -0.79 -13.72
C ILE A 355 23.43 0.12 -14.16
N VAL A 356 23.69 1.19 -13.43
CA VAL A 356 24.75 2.17 -13.73
C VAL A 356 25.85 2.13 -12.69
N ASP A 357 27.08 2.42 -13.12
CA ASP A 357 28.25 2.54 -12.25
C ASP A 357 28.02 3.57 -11.13
N GLU A 358 28.61 3.33 -9.96
CA GLU A 358 28.50 4.24 -8.81
C GLU A 358 29.03 5.65 -9.10
N ASN A 359 30.03 5.76 -9.96
CA ASN A 359 30.57 7.05 -10.38
C ASN A 359 29.61 7.80 -11.32
N GLU A 360 28.78 7.09 -12.08
CA GLU A 360 27.74 7.68 -12.93
C GLU A 360 26.48 8.07 -12.13
N LYS A 361 26.22 7.42 -10.99
CA LYS A 361 25.09 7.73 -10.12
C LYS A 361 25.08 9.19 -9.67
N LYS A 362 26.23 9.75 -9.34
CA LYS A 362 26.34 11.16 -8.93
C LYS A 362 25.93 12.11 -10.04
N THR A 363 26.20 11.75 -11.29
CA THR A 363 25.82 12.56 -12.46
C THR A 363 24.33 12.43 -12.77
N VAL A 364 23.75 11.23 -12.66
CA VAL A 364 22.33 10.96 -12.93
C VAL A 364 21.44 11.59 -11.86
N SER A 365 21.80 11.52 -10.59
CA SER A 365 21.02 12.16 -9.53
C SER A 365 20.98 13.69 -9.68
N TYR A 366 22.10 14.29 -10.11
CA TYR A 366 22.17 15.73 -10.39
C TYR A 366 21.35 16.14 -11.61
N THR A 367 21.27 15.29 -12.63
CA THR A 367 20.52 15.57 -13.86
C THR A 367 19.03 15.44 -13.64
N HIS A 368 18.56 14.47 -12.86
CA HIS A 368 17.16 14.33 -12.48
C HIS A 368 16.67 15.49 -11.60
N LEU A 369 17.48 15.96 -10.66
CA LEU A 369 17.16 17.12 -9.85
C LEU A 369 17.01 18.39 -10.71
N ARG A 370 17.90 18.61 -11.70
CA ARG A 370 17.80 19.75 -12.62
C ARG A 370 16.65 19.65 -13.63
N ALA A 371 16.28 18.47 -14.07
CA ALA A 371 15.16 18.28 -15.01
C ALA A 371 13.80 18.62 -14.38
N HIS A 372 13.66 18.46 -13.06
CA HIS A 372 12.46 18.90 -12.32
C HIS A 372 12.45 20.40 -12.01
N GLU A 373 13.61 21.07 -11.98
CA GLU A 373 13.73 22.51 -11.74
C GLU A 373 13.47 23.37 -13.00
N THR A 374 13.52 22.77 -14.19
CA THR A 374 13.46 23.51 -15.48
C THR A 374 12.13 23.43 -16.23
N GLN A 375 11.10 22.81 -15.68
CA GLN A 375 9.76 22.87 -16.27
C GLN A 375 8.91 23.90 -15.53
N PRO A 376 8.68 25.09 -16.14
CA PRO A 376 7.63 25.98 -15.67
C PRO A 376 6.28 25.37 -16.03
N TYR A 377 5.44 25.17 -15.04
CA TYR A 377 4.03 24.92 -15.21
C TYR A 377 3.26 26.22 -15.33
#